data_4e2feae8391a06baa90ec2bd03ecaa9e
#
_entry.id   4e2feae8391a06baa90ec2bd03ecaa9e
#
_cell.length_a   1.000
_cell.length_b   1.000
_cell.length_c   1.000
_cell.angle_alpha   90.00
_cell.angle_beta   90.00
_cell.angle_gamma   90.00
#
_symmetry.space_group_name_H-M   'P 1'
#
loop_
_entity.id
_entity.type
_entity.pdbx_description
1 polymer ?
#
loop_
_entity_poly.entity_id
_entity_poly.type
_entity_poly.pdbx_seq_one_letter_code
_entity_poly.pdbx_strand_id
1 'polypeptide(L)'
;LMGKFLDLIKKDTIIILDEIDRSNKIESLLYSLSRPNEINKSFNKNISFILVSNHLRWEDTLRDNIRSSLQLKQIIFNPYSEHEIKNILKDRIKNGFHNIKAISNELLELIARIISKEKRGDCRVAIEALFYSAQLSESRNRNEIIQEDVRQALKIAINKSDKSLISKLKDNQLLVLYLVTNLEFKSLDDLHKGYHDTIQKEKMNIEGISRVMIFYILNYLDDLCLIEKTIITEMENGIPRKRTKINPNVDKEVVLDELVIRGLRLSNQ
;
A
#
# COMPACT_ATOMS: atom_id res chain seq x y z
N LEU A 1 2.87 31.87 11.99
CA LEU A 1 3.14 30.54 12.58
C LEU A 1 4.57 30.09 12.24
N MET A 2 4.99 30.21 10.97
CA MET A 2 6.32 29.81 10.50
C MET A 2 7.46 30.60 11.17
N GLY A 3 7.32 31.94 11.34
CA GLY A 3 8.32 32.75 12.06
C GLY A 3 8.58 32.23 13.48
N LYS A 4 7.52 31.94 14.25
CA LYS A 4 7.66 31.35 15.59
C LYS A 4 8.36 29.99 15.57
N PHE A 5 8.14 29.21 14.52
CA PHE A 5 8.84 27.91 14.36
C PHE A 5 10.35 28.13 14.12
N LEU A 6 10.71 29.06 13.23
CA LEU A 6 12.12 29.40 12.98
C LEU A 6 12.82 29.93 14.23
N ASP A 7 12.12 30.68 15.10
CA ASP A 7 12.66 31.17 16.35
C ASP A 7 13.01 30.05 17.35
N LEU A 8 12.44 28.86 17.20
CA LEU A 8 12.78 27.68 18.01
C LEU A 8 14.07 27.00 17.55
N ILE A 9 14.50 27.23 16.31
CA ILE A 9 15.72 26.64 15.74
C ILE A 9 16.92 27.44 16.23
N LYS A 10 17.64 26.93 17.22
CA LYS A 10 18.80 27.61 17.83
C LYS A 10 20.16 27.19 17.26
N LYS A 11 20.21 26.11 16.47
CA LYS A 11 21.42 25.54 15.85
C LYS A 11 21.06 24.91 14.51
N ASP A 12 22.07 24.53 13.73
CA ASP A 12 21.87 23.77 12.50
C ASP A 12 21.01 22.52 12.81
N THR A 13 19.98 22.31 11.99
CA THR A 13 18.91 21.37 12.31
C THR A 13 18.60 20.51 11.10
N ILE A 14 18.40 19.21 11.34
CA ILE A 14 17.84 18.27 10.34
C ILE A 14 16.37 18.07 10.67
N ILE A 15 15.52 18.32 9.69
CA ILE A 15 14.07 18.10 9.77
C ILE A 15 13.73 16.83 9.00
N ILE A 16 13.17 15.85 9.69
CA ILE A 16 12.70 14.61 9.08
C ILE A 16 11.18 14.70 8.92
N LEU A 17 10.69 14.60 7.70
CA LEU A 17 9.26 14.61 7.38
C LEU A 17 8.90 13.27 6.75
N ASP A 18 8.06 12.51 7.46
CA ASP A 18 7.58 11.21 7.00
C ASP A 18 6.20 11.32 6.35
N GLU A 19 5.89 10.41 5.41
CA GLU A 19 4.61 10.34 4.67
C GLU A 19 4.23 11.67 3.99
N ILE A 20 5.21 12.35 3.39
CA ILE A 20 5.03 13.68 2.78
C ILE A 20 4.01 13.71 1.65
N ASP A 21 3.82 12.57 0.98
CA ASP A 21 2.83 12.39 -0.10
C ASP A 21 1.38 12.50 0.36
N ARG A 22 1.12 12.42 1.68
CA ARG A 22 -0.24 12.52 2.23
C ARG A 22 -0.71 13.95 2.50
N SER A 23 0.19 14.92 2.50
CA SER A 23 -0.14 16.31 2.87
C SER A 23 -0.27 17.23 1.67
N ASN A 24 -1.47 17.77 1.45
CA ASN A 24 -1.71 18.78 0.41
C ASN A 24 -1.00 20.13 0.68
N LYS A 25 -0.48 20.34 1.90
CA LYS A 25 0.19 21.58 2.31
C LYS A 25 1.72 21.45 2.37
N ILE A 26 2.25 20.29 2.03
CA ILE A 26 3.69 20.02 2.13
C ILE A 26 4.51 20.96 1.27
N GLU A 27 4.03 21.28 0.09
CA GLU A 27 4.69 22.17 -0.86
C GLU A 27 4.92 23.57 -0.28
N SER A 28 3.91 24.18 0.36
CA SER A 28 4.03 25.49 1.00
C SER A 28 4.96 25.44 2.22
N LEU A 29 4.96 24.34 2.96
CA LEU A 29 5.86 24.13 4.08
C LEU A 29 7.32 24.06 3.61
N LEU A 30 7.60 23.24 2.61
CA LEU A 30 8.95 23.07 2.05
C LEU A 30 9.46 24.37 1.43
N TYR A 31 8.62 25.10 0.71
CA TYR A 31 8.97 26.43 0.20
C TYR A 31 9.42 27.37 1.31
N SER A 32 8.62 27.47 2.38
CA SER A 32 8.91 28.35 3.50
C SER A 32 10.19 27.94 4.26
N LEU A 33 10.42 26.66 4.42
CA LEU A 33 11.58 26.13 5.15
C LEU A 33 12.87 26.12 4.32
N SER A 34 12.77 26.04 2.97
CA SER A 34 13.93 26.14 2.08
C SER A 34 14.48 27.57 1.95
N ARG A 35 13.67 28.57 2.36
CA ARG A 35 14.02 30.00 2.26
C ARG A 35 13.75 30.72 3.57
N PRO A 36 14.35 30.28 4.68
CA PRO A 36 14.04 30.83 6.00
C PRO A 36 14.34 32.33 6.12
N ASN A 37 15.32 32.83 5.37
CA ASN A 37 15.71 34.24 5.35
C ASN A 37 14.66 35.18 4.72
N GLU A 38 13.75 34.66 3.88
CA GLU A 38 12.61 35.46 3.36
C GLU A 38 11.58 35.74 4.48
N ILE A 39 11.48 34.84 5.47
CA ILE A 39 10.56 34.94 6.61
C ILE A 39 11.17 35.67 7.79
N ASN A 40 12.43 35.37 8.10
CA ASN A 40 13.20 35.99 9.18
C ASN A 40 14.60 36.34 8.68
N LYS A 41 14.82 37.61 8.38
CA LYS A 41 16.09 38.14 7.84
C LYS A 41 17.30 37.90 8.75
N SER A 42 17.08 37.69 10.04
CA SER A 42 18.13 37.41 11.04
C SER A 42 18.42 35.92 11.18
N PHE A 43 17.71 35.06 10.48
CA PHE A 43 17.93 33.60 10.56
C PHE A 43 19.27 33.25 9.91
N ASN A 44 20.17 32.65 10.70
CA ASN A 44 21.54 32.34 10.29
C ASN A 44 21.95 30.88 10.56
N LYS A 45 20.97 29.98 10.55
CA LYS A 45 21.17 28.54 10.74
C LYS A 45 20.87 27.77 9.48
N ASN A 46 21.51 26.59 9.32
CA ASN A 46 21.25 25.68 8.24
C ASN A 46 20.09 24.73 8.59
N ILE A 47 19.16 24.57 7.65
CA ILE A 47 18.11 23.57 7.74
C ILE A 47 18.35 22.55 6.62
N SER A 48 18.49 21.29 7.01
CA SER A 48 18.57 20.16 6.09
C SER A 48 17.31 19.30 6.21
N PHE A 49 16.91 18.62 5.14
CA PHE A 49 15.71 17.81 5.12
C PHE A 49 16.02 16.35 4.83
N ILE A 50 15.29 15.48 5.51
CA ILE A 50 15.10 14.08 5.11
C ILE A 50 13.60 13.91 4.86
N LEU A 51 13.24 13.68 3.62
CA LEU A 51 11.85 13.56 3.18
C LEU A 51 11.57 12.09 2.85
N VAL A 52 10.55 11.50 3.48
CA VAL A 52 10.16 10.11 3.26
C VAL A 52 8.80 10.07 2.59
N SER A 53 8.74 9.39 1.44
CA SER A 53 7.51 9.22 0.66
C SER A 53 7.33 7.75 0.25
N ASN A 54 6.11 7.30 0.21
CA ASN A 54 5.74 6.00 -0.37
C ASN A 54 5.54 6.08 -1.89
N HIS A 55 5.60 7.27 -2.47
CA HIS A 55 5.42 7.50 -3.90
C HIS A 55 6.75 7.81 -4.58
N LEU A 56 7.22 6.93 -5.48
CA LEU A 56 8.53 7.03 -6.13
C LEU A 56 8.77 8.34 -6.89
N ARG A 57 7.72 8.90 -7.47
CA ARG A 57 7.77 10.15 -8.24
C ARG A 57 7.11 11.32 -7.53
N TRP A 58 7.12 11.29 -6.20
CA TRP A 58 6.51 12.37 -5.42
C TRP A 58 7.10 13.75 -5.77
N GLU A 59 8.41 13.83 -5.99
CA GLU A 59 9.08 15.09 -6.36
C GLU A 59 8.57 15.71 -7.66
N ASP A 60 8.03 14.89 -8.59
CA ASP A 60 7.42 15.39 -9.84
C ASP A 60 6.11 16.14 -9.61
N THR A 61 5.52 16.00 -8.42
CA THR A 61 4.32 16.76 -8.02
C THR A 61 4.63 18.17 -7.53
N LEU A 62 5.92 18.44 -7.21
CA LEU A 62 6.37 19.75 -6.75
C LEU A 62 6.53 20.72 -7.92
N ARG A 63 6.22 22.00 -7.67
CA ARG A 63 6.54 23.06 -8.62
C ARG A 63 8.04 23.17 -8.84
N ASP A 64 8.47 23.47 -10.05
CA ASP A 64 9.87 23.52 -10.47
C ASP A 64 10.75 24.44 -9.60
N ASN A 65 10.19 25.57 -9.15
CA ASN A 65 10.91 26.50 -8.27
C ASN A 65 11.20 25.94 -6.88
N ILE A 66 10.38 25.02 -6.39
CA ILE A 66 10.58 24.35 -5.09
C ILE A 66 11.56 23.22 -5.27
N ARG A 67 11.36 22.39 -6.29
CA ARG A 67 12.25 21.25 -6.59
C ARG A 67 13.69 21.73 -6.81
N SER A 68 13.88 22.81 -7.58
CA SER A 68 15.22 23.40 -7.80
C SER A 68 15.86 23.99 -6.53
N SER A 69 15.05 24.52 -5.61
CA SER A 69 15.53 25.09 -4.34
C SER A 69 15.97 24.00 -3.35
N LEU A 70 15.30 22.84 -3.35
CA LEU A 70 15.58 21.76 -2.42
C LEU A 70 16.77 20.90 -2.81
N GLN A 71 17.13 20.86 -4.11
CA GLN A 71 18.23 20.02 -4.64
C GLN A 71 18.21 18.58 -4.09
N LEU A 72 17.04 17.94 -4.17
CA LEU A 72 16.81 16.64 -3.57
C LEU A 72 17.72 15.57 -4.17
N LYS A 73 18.32 14.75 -3.29
CA LYS A 73 18.99 13.50 -3.67
C LYS A 73 18.07 12.35 -3.33
N GLN A 74 17.61 11.62 -4.34
CA GLN A 74 16.73 10.50 -4.14
C GLN A 74 17.51 9.24 -3.72
N ILE A 75 16.98 8.54 -2.70
CA ILE A 75 17.41 7.20 -2.29
C ILE A 75 16.17 6.30 -2.35
N ILE A 76 16.25 5.26 -3.21
CA ILE A 76 15.16 4.33 -3.42
C ILE A 76 15.38 3.10 -2.55
N PHE A 77 14.37 2.77 -1.71
CA PHE A 77 14.29 1.51 -0.98
C PHE A 77 13.39 0.55 -1.75
N ASN A 78 13.99 -0.48 -2.32
CA ASN A 78 13.22 -1.51 -3.01
C ASN A 78 12.42 -2.36 -2.01
N PRO A 79 11.31 -2.99 -2.44
CA PRO A 79 10.64 -4.02 -1.66
C PRO A 79 11.62 -5.12 -1.23
N TYR A 80 11.40 -5.67 -0.03
CA TYR A 80 12.25 -6.75 0.46
C TYR A 80 12.10 -8.01 -0.40
N SER A 81 13.23 -8.59 -0.76
CA SER A 81 13.33 -9.90 -1.40
C SER A 81 12.96 -11.03 -0.43
N GLU A 82 12.66 -12.21 -0.95
CA GLU A 82 12.41 -13.42 -0.14
C GLU A 82 13.56 -13.68 0.86
N HIS A 83 14.80 -13.54 0.40
CA HIS A 83 15.98 -13.76 1.24
C HIS A 83 16.07 -12.75 2.39
N GLU A 84 15.81 -11.46 2.12
CA GLU A 84 15.83 -10.40 3.13
C GLU A 84 14.72 -10.60 4.16
N ILE A 85 13.50 -10.92 3.73
CA ILE A 85 12.37 -11.24 4.63
C ILE A 85 12.75 -12.41 5.54
N LYS A 86 13.29 -13.49 4.98
CA LYS A 86 13.74 -14.65 5.77
C LYS A 86 14.76 -14.27 6.84
N ASN A 87 15.73 -13.43 6.50
CA ASN A 87 16.75 -12.95 7.45
C ASN A 87 16.14 -12.08 8.54
N ILE A 88 15.21 -11.18 8.19
CA ILE A 88 14.48 -10.37 9.16
C ILE A 88 13.68 -11.27 10.12
N LEU A 89 12.98 -12.29 9.61
CA LEU A 89 12.23 -13.22 10.45
C LEU A 89 13.15 -14.00 11.40
N LYS A 90 14.32 -14.46 10.94
CA LYS A 90 15.34 -15.09 11.80
C LYS A 90 15.81 -14.18 12.93
N ASP A 91 16.04 -12.90 12.63
CA ASP A 91 16.43 -11.94 13.65
C ASP A 91 15.30 -11.71 14.67
N ARG A 92 14.03 -11.64 14.22
CA ARG A 92 12.87 -11.56 15.12
C ARG A 92 12.74 -12.77 16.03
N ILE A 93 12.98 -13.97 15.52
CA ILE A 93 12.98 -15.20 16.33
C ILE A 93 14.08 -15.16 17.38
N LYS A 94 15.30 -14.79 16.97
CA LYS A 94 16.44 -14.71 17.90
C LYS A 94 16.17 -13.74 19.07
N ASN A 95 15.46 -12.65 18.82
CA ASN A 95 15.24 -11.60 19.81
C ASN A 95 13.90 -11.73 20.56
N GLY A 96 12.93 -12.51 20.03
CA GLY A 96 11.57 -12.56 20.58
C GLY A 96 11.06 -13.92 21.00
N PHE A 97 11.72 -15.03 20.59
CA PHE A 97 11.28 -16.38 20.92
C PHE A 97 12.12 -16.98 22.07
N HIS A 98 11.48 -17.60 23.03
CA HIS A 98 12.18 -18.38 24.07
C HIS A 98 12.88 -19.62 23.47
N ASN A 99 12.21 -20.29 22.51
CA ASN A 99 12.77 -21.41 21.78
C ASN A 99 13.03 -21.01 20.32
N ILE A 100 14.27 -20.72 19.97
CA ILE A 100 14.68 -20.35 18.61
C ILE A 100 14.50 -21.48 17.58
N LYS A 101 14.33 -22.72 18.05
CA LYS A 101 14.09 -23.91 17.21
C LYS A 101 12.58 -24.21 17.02
N ALA A 102 11.70 -23.38 17.57
CA ALA A 102 10.25 -23.58 17.49
C ALA A 102 9.69 -23.54 16.05
N ILE A 103 10.43 -23.00 15.11
CA ILE A 103 10.05 -22.96 13.67
C ILE A 103 11.22 -23.41 12.80
N SER A 104 10.94 -24.21 11.78
CA SER A 104 11.95 -24.67 10.84
C SER A 104 12.32 -23.60 9.79
N ASN A 105 13.50 -23.73 9.18
CA ASN A 105 13.94 -22.83 8.12
C ASN A 105 13.02 -22.88 6.87
N GLU A 106 12.47 -24.05 6.57
CA GLU A 106 11.55 -24.27 5.44
C GLU A 106 10.25 -23.50 5.63
N LEU A 107 9.74 -23.41 6.87
CA LEU A 107 8.54 -22.63 7.19
C LEU A 107 8.79 -21.13 7.12
N LEU A 108 9.99 -20.66 7.49
CA LEU A 108 10.39 -19.25 7.29
C LEU A 108 10.50 -18.91 5.80
N GLU A 109 11.04 -19.81 4.99
CA GLU A 109 11.08 -19.66 3.53
C GLU A 109 9.67 -19.62 2.94
N LEU A 110 8.76 -20.44 3.44
CA LEU A 110 7.37 -20.44 3.01
C LEU A 110 6.71 -19.08 3.26
N ILE A 111 6.85 -18.51 4.48
CA ILE A 111 6.34 -17.18 4.81
C ILE A 111 6.98 -16.14 3.87
N ALA A 112 8.30 -16.12 3.77
CA ALA A 112 9.03 -15.14 2.98
C ALA A 112 8.64 -15.17 1.50
N ARG A 113 8.51 -16.36 0.91
CA ARG A 113 8.12 -16.55 -0.49
C ARG A 113 6.70 -16.07 -0.77
N ILE A 114 5.74 -16.40 0.09
CA ILE A 114 4.34 -15.98 -0.09
C ILE A 114 4.25 -14.46 0.03
N ILE A 115 4.84 -13.85 1.05
CA ILE A 115 4.79 -12.41 1.25
C ILE A 115 5.54 -11.63 0.16
N SER A 116 6.69 -12.14 -0.29
CA SER A 116 7.42 -11.52 -1.40
C SER A 116 6.57 -11.49 -2.68
N LYS A 117 5.82 -12.58 -2.95
CA LYS A 117 4.99 -12.71 -4.15
C LYS A 117 3.67 -11.96 -4.04
N GLU A 118 2.91 -12.16 -2.96
CA GLU A 118 1.52 -11.69 -2.85
C GLU A 118 1.40 -10.29 -2.25
N LYS A 119 2.39 -9.86 -1.46
CA LYS A 119 2.40 -8.56 -0.78
C LYS A 119 3.63 -7.71 -1.11
N ARG A 120 4.25 -7.96 -2.28
CA ARG A 120 5.43 -7.21 -2.78
C ARG A 120 6.49 -6.99 -1.70
N GLY A 121 6.72 -8.00 -0.85
CA GLY A 121 7.76 -7.92 0.17
C GLY A 121 7.41 -7.07 1.40
N ASP A 122 6.13 -6.87 1.72
CA ASP A 122 5.73 -6.18 2.96
C ASP A 122 6.14 -7.01 4.19
N CYS A 123 7.28 -6.63 4.76
CA CYS A 123 7.86 -7.31 5.90
C CYS A 123 6.99 -7.22 7.17
N ARG A 124 6.11 -6.22 7.31
CA ARG A 124 5.19 -6.10 8.46
C ARG A 124 4.22 -7.27 8.46
N VAL A 125 3.66 -7.61 7.29
CA VAL A 125 2.76 -8.76 7.14
C VAL A 125 3.51 -10.08 7.41
N ALA A 126 4.78 -10.20 7.01
CA ALA A 126 5.61 -11.36 7.32
C ALA A 126 5.84 -11.54 8.82
N ILE A 127 6.14 -10.45 9.55
CA ILE A 127 6.32 -10.46 11.01
C ILE A 127 5.00 -10.79 11.71
N GLU A 128 3.87 -10.24 11.26
CA GLU A 128 2.55 -10.59 11.80
C GLU A 128 2.21 -12.07 11.56
N ALA A 129 2.52 -12.61 10.38
CA ALA A 129 2.31 -14.03 10.10
C ALA A 129 3.16 -14.92 11.01
N LEU A 130 4.42 -14.56 11.28
CA LEU A 130 5.25 -15.26 12.25
C LEU A 130 4.65 -15.21 13.65
N PHE A 131 4.20 -14.04 14.10
CA PHE A 131 3.56 -13.86 15.39
C PHE A 131 2.30 -14.72 15.54
N TYR A 132 1.38 -14.69 14.56
CA TYR A 132 0.18 -15.51 14.58
C TYR A 132 0.50 -17.02 14.51
N SER A 133 1.56 -17.41 13.80
CA SER A 133 2.01 -18.81 13.77
C SER A 133 2.40 -19.32 15.15
N ALA A 134 3.14 -18.51 15.90
CA ALA A 134 3.50 -18.81 17.29
C ALA A 134 2.27 -18.90 18.20
N GLN A 135 1.38 -17.89 18.11
CA GLN A 135 0.16 -17.85 18.91
C GLN A 135 -0.76 -19.06 18.66
N LEU A 136 -0.91 -19.48 17.39
CA LEU A 136 -1.68 -20.67 17.03
C LEU A 136 -1.05 -21.95 17.60
N SER A 137 0.28 -22.08 17.54
CA SER A 137 0.99 -23.21 18.12
C SER A 137 0.81 -23.29 19.65
N GLU A 138 0.98 -22.14 20.34
CA GLU A 138 0.77 -22.04 21.79
C GLU A 138 -0.67 -22.37 22.20
N SER A 139 -1.67 -21.83 21.47
CA SER A 139 -3.10 -22.12 21.75
C SER A 139 -3.46 -23.59 21.63
N ARG A 140 -2.65 -24.35 20.89
CA ARG A 140 -2.77 -25.82 20.72
C ARG A 140 -1.84 -26.61 21.62
N ASN A 141 -1.22 -25.97 22.63
CA ASN A 141 -0.26 -26.54 23.56
C ASN A 141 0.91 -27.25 22.87
N ARG A 142 1.44 -26.67 21.80
CA ARG A 142 2.61 -27.20 21.07
C ARG A 142 3.83 -26.31 21.30
N ASN A 143 4.99 -26.95 21.37
CA ASN A 143 6.29 -26.28 21.47
C ASN A 143 6.93 -25.98 20.11
N GLU A 144 6.32 -26.45 19.03
CA GLU A 144 6.81 -26.30 17.66
C GLU A 144 5.69 -25.80 16.74
N ILE A 145 6.06 -24.89 15.85
CA ILE A 145 5.17 -24.35 14.83
C ILE A 145 5.19 -25.29 13.63
N ILE A 146 4.01 -25.75 13.21
CA ILE A 146 3.85 -26.61 12.05
C ILE A 146 3.32 -25.86 10.84
N GLN A 147 3.37 -26.50 9.66
CA GLN A 147 2.96 -25.87 8.40
C GLN A 147 1.51 -25.38 8.43
N GLU A 148 0.62 -26.08 9.12
CA GLU A 148 -0.78 -25.68 9.23
C GLU A 148 -0.94 -24.34 10.00
N ASP A 149 -0.17 -24.15 11.08
CA ASP A 149 -0.18 -22.88 11.83
C ASP A 149 0.29 -21.73 10.95
N VAL A 150 1.35 -21.94 10.16
CA VAL A 150 1.89 -20.94 9.23
C VAL A 150 0.86 -20.59 8.15
N ARG A 151 0.18 -21.58 7.57
CA ARG A 151 -0.85 -21.33 6.54
C ARG A 151 -2.03 -20.51 7.08
N GLN A 152 -2.52 -20.88 8.28
CA GLN A 152 -3.59 -20.13 8.92
C GLN A 152 -3.15 -18.72 9.31
N ALA A 153 -1.96 -18.58 9.87
CA ALA A 153 -1.37 -17.29 10.25
C ALA A 153 -1.19 -16.36 9.05
N LEU A 154 -0.72 -16.88 7.92
CA LEU A 154 -0.60 -16.12 6.68
C LEU A 154 -1.96 -15.58 6.23
N LYS A 155 -2.99 -16.42 6.22
CA LYS A 155 -4.35 -15.98 5.88
C LYS A 155 -4.84 -14.87 6.81
N ILE A 156 -4.62 -14.99 8.12
CA ILE A 156 -5.01 -13.98 9.11
C ILE A 156 -4.24 -12.68 8.88
N ALA A 157 -2.92 -12.73 8.72
CA ALA A 157 -2.09 -11.54 8.55
C ALA A 157 -2.40 -10.80 7.25
N ILE A 158 -2.56 -11.53 6.15
CA ILE A 158 -2.91 -10.97 4.83
C ILE A 158 -4.29 -10.32 4.89
N ASN A 159 -5.32 -11.02 5.38
CA ASN A 159 -6.68 -10.47 5.48
C ASN A 159 -6.74 -9.23 6.38
N LYS A 160 -6.00 -9.20 7.49
CA LYS A 160 -5.92 -8.03 8.37
C LYS A 160 -5.27 -6.84 7.66
N SER A 161 -4.19 -7.07 6.92
CA SER A 161 -3.53 -6.04 6.10
C SER A 161 -4.50 -5.50 5.05
N ASP A 162 -5.19 -6.38 4.33
CA ASP A 162 -6.14 -6.00 3.28
C ASP A 162 -7.32 -5.20 3.84
N LYS A 163 -7.93 -5.63 4.95
CA LYS A 163 -8.97 -4.88 5.65
C LYS A 163 -8.52 -3.47 6.01
N SER A 164 -7.29 -3.32 6.51
CA SER A 164 -6.73 -2.01 6.85
C SER A 164 -6.50 -1.11 5.63
N LEU A 165 -6.18 -1.67 4.46
CA LEU A 165 -6.03 -0.92 3.21
C LEU A 165 -7.40 -0.54 2.64
N ILE A 166 -8.32 -1.51 2.58
CA ILE A 166 -9.66 -1.35 2.01
C ILE A 166 -10.46 -0.32 2.79
N SER A 167 -10.37 -0.31 4.11
CA SER A 167 -11.06 0.69 4.96
C SER A 167 -10.65 2.15 4.69
N LYS A 168 -9.51 2.38 4.04
CA LYS A 168 -9.00 3.71 3.66
C LYS A 168 -9.36 4.12 2.24
N LEU A 169 -9.90 3.21 1.43
CA LEU A 169 -10.32 3.51 0.07
C LEU A 169 -11.51 4.48 0.06
N LYS A 170 -11.59 5.33 -0.95
CA LYS A 170 -12.80 6.11 -1.23
C LYS A 170 -13.89 5.20 -1.80
N ASP A 171 -15.15 5.60 -1.71
CA ASP A 171 -16.28 4.78 -2.15
C ASP A 171 -16.21 4.40 -3.64
N ASN A 172 -15.75 5.31 -4.50
CA ASN A 172 -15.52 5.01 -5.91
C ASN A 172 -14.39 3.99 -6.13
N GLN A 173 -13.32 4.03 -5.33
CA GLN A 173 -12.22 3.08 -5.38
C GLN A 173 -12.68 1.70 -4.87
N LEU A 174 -13.45 1.68 -3.80
CA LEU A 174 -14.03 0.46 -3.24
C LEU A 174 -14.99 -0.20 -4.23
N LEU A 175 -15.84 0.58 -4.90
CA LEU A 175 -16.77 0.05 -5.92
C LEU A 175 -16.00 -0.54 -7.12
N VAL A 176 -14.92 0.11 -7.59
CA VAL A 176 -14.08 -0.44 -8.65
C VAL A 176 -13.42 -1.75 -8.20
N LEU A 177 -12.88 -1.80 -6.97
CA LEU A 177 -12.31 -3.04 -6.42
C LEU A 177 -13.36 -4.16 -6.35
N TYR A 178 -14.56 -3.86 -5.85
CA TYR A 178 -15.67 -4.81 -5.83
C TYR A 178 -16.00 -5.36 -7.22
N LEU A 179 -16.09 -4.50 -8.21
CA LEU A 179 -16.40 -4.94 -9.57
C LEU A 179 -15.32 -5.87 -10.13
N VAL A 180 -14.05 -5.54 -9.90
CA VAL A 180 -12.92 -6.39 -10.31
C VAL A 180 -12.91 -7.75 -9.59
N THR A 181 -13.34 -7.81 -8.32
CA THR A 181 -13.39 -9.07 -7.57
C THR A 181 -14.58 -9.95 -7.92
N ASN A 182 -15.63 -9.39 -8.50
CA ASN A 182 -16.89 -10.10 -8.74
C ASN A 182 -17.22 -10.37 -10.19
N LEU A 183 -16.67 -9.60 -11.11
CA LEU A 183 -17.02 -9.66 -12.53
C LEU A 183 -15.75 -9.75 -13.37
N GLU A 184 -15.84 -10.52 -14.45
CA GLU A 184 -14.79 -10.53 -15.47
C GLU A 184 -15.05 -9.42 -16.48
N PHE A 185 -14.09 -8.54 -16.66
CA PHE A 185 -14.12 -7.46 -17.65
C PHE A 185 -13.12 -7.73 -18.77
N LYS A 186 -13.56 -7.59 -20.01
CA LYS A 186 -12.71 -7.76 -21.19
C LYS A 186 -11.94 -6.50 -21.55
N SER A 187 -12.43 -5.35 -21.11
CA SER A 187 -11.85 -4.04 -21.43
C SER A 187 -12.10 -3.02 -20.32
N LEU A 188 -11.35 -1.91 -20.36
CA LEU A 188 -11.58 -0.77 -19.49
C LEU A 188 -12.96 -0.13 -19.73
N ASP A 189 -13.46 -0.21 -20.97
CA ASP A 189 -14.78 0.31 -21.34
C ASP A 189 -15.90 -0.54 -20.73
N ASP A 190 -15.73 -1.86 -20.66
CA ASP A 190 -16.69 -2.75 -20.01
C ASP A 190 -16.73 -2.47 -18.51
N LEU A 191 -15.57 -2.28 -17.87
CA LEU A 191 -15.50 -1.93 -16.44
C LEU A 191 -16.14 -0.56 -16.17
N HIS A 192 -15.89 0.43 -17.03
CA HIS A 192 -16.50 1.75 -16.93
C HIS A 192 -18.04 1.68 -17.06
N LYS A 193 -18.54 0.92 -18.01
CA LYS A 193 -19.98 0.66 -18.18
C LYS A 193 -20.53 -0.04 -16.94
N GLY A 194 -19.91 -1.14 -16.51
CA GLY A 194 -20.33 -1.89 -15.31
C GLY A 194 -20.35 -1.04 -14.05
N TYR A 195 -19.44 -0.08 -13.90
CA TYR A 195 -19.43 0.87 -12.80
C TYR A 195 -20.69 1.75 -12.79
N HIS A 196 -21.03 2.35 -13.93
CA HIS A 196 -22.22 3.21 -14.04
C HIS A 196 -23.53 2.42 -13.94
N ASP A 197 -23.60 1.24 -14.57
CA ASP A 197 -24.76 0.37 -14.47
C ASP A 197 -25.03 -0.06 -13.02
N THR A 198 -23.98 -0.36 -12.25
CA THR A 198 -24.11 -0.74 -10.84
C THR A 198 -24.61 0.42 -9.99
N ILE A 199 -24.07 1.63 -10.16
CA ILE A 199 -24.55 2.82 -9.44
C ILE A 199 -26.03 3.07 -9.71
N GLN A 200 -26.46 2.99 -10.96
CA GLN A 200 -27.87 3.22 -11.34
C GLN A 200 -28.80 2.12 -10.81
N LYS A 201 -28.41 0.84 -10.99
CA LYS A 201 -29.20 -0.30 -10.55
C LYS A 201 -29.39 -0.31 -9.05
N GLU A 202 -28.32 -0.10 -8.29
CA GLU A 202 -28.34 -0.17 -6.83
C GLU A 202 -28.66 1.19 -6.17
N LYS A 203 -28.93 2.23 -6.97
CA LYS A 203 -29.23 3.60 -6.50
C LYS A 203 -28.22 4.12 -5.49
N MET A 204 -26.93 3.86 -5.74
CA MET A 204 -25.85 4.27 -4.86
C MET A 204 -25.63 5.77 -4.91
N ASN A 205 -25.37 6.38 -3.74
CA ASN A 205 -24.97 7.79 -3.64
C ASN A 205 -23.45 7.93 -3.88
N ILE A 206 -22.98 7.47 -5.05
CA ILE A 206 -21.58 7.56 -5.48
C ILE A 206 -21.56 8.35 -6.79
N GLU A 207 -20.61 9.26 -6.91
CA GLU A 207 -20.44 10.03 -8.15
C GLU A 207 -19.98 9.15 -9.32
N GLY A 208 -20.53 9.41 -10.49
CA GLY A 208 -20.03 8.85 -11.74
C GLY A 208 -18.61 9.34 -12.02
N ILE A 209 -17.76 8.44 -12.50
CA ILE A 209 -16.36 8.77 -12.80
C ILE A 209 -16.04 8.49 -14.26
N SER A 210 -15.05 9.21 -14.80
CA SER A 210 -14.60 9.02 -16.18
C SER A 210 -13.77 7.72 -16.31
N ARG A 211 -13.69 7.21 -17.54
CA ARG A 211 -12.81 6.09 -17.89
C ARG A 211 -11.36 6.32 -17.47
N VAL A 212 -10.86 7.54 -17.62
CA VAL A 212 -9.50 7.93 -17.21
C VAL A 212 -9.34 7.81 -15.68
N MET A 213 -10.34 8.19 -14.91
CA MET A 213 -10.33 8.04 -13.46
C MET A 213 -10.29 6.55 -13.04
N ILE A 214 -11.05 5.67 -13.72
CA ILE A 214 -10.98 4.22 -13.47
C ILE A 214 -9.56 3.70 -13.72
N PHE A 215 -8.89 4.13 -14.79
CA PHE A 215 -7.50 3.75 -15.05
C PHE A 215 -6.56 4.17 -13.91
N TYR A 216 -6.71 5.38 -13.38
CA TYR A 216 -5.93 5.81 -12.21
C TYR A 216 -6.26 5.02 -10.94
N ILE A 217 -7.54 4.70 -10.73
CA ILE A 217 -7.96 3.85 -9.60
C ILE A 217 -7.33 2.46 -9.71
N LEU A 218 -7.35 1.84 -10.90
CA LEU A 218 -6.72 0.53 -11.11
C LEU A 218 -5.20 0.56 -10.86
N ASN A 219 -4.51 1.63 -11.26
CA ASN A 219 -3.10 1.79 -10.94
C ASN A 219 -2.89 1.89 -9.42
N TYR A 220 -3.70 2.68 -8.75
CA TYR A 220 -3.63 2.83 -7.30
C TYR A 220 -3.92 1.53 -6.55
N LEU A 221 -4.92 0.75 -6.96
CA LEU A 221 -5.23 -0.55 -6.37
C LEU A 221 -4.11 -1.58 -6.62
N ASP A 222 -3.47 -1.53 -7.79
CA ASP A 222 -2.30 -2.35 -8.10
C ASP A 222 -1.10 -1.97 -7.23
N ASP A 223 -0.85 -0.67 -7.02
CA ASP A 223 0.20 -0.18 -6.12
C ASP A 223 -0.02 -0.64 -4.66
N LEU A 224 -1.27 -0.76 -4.24
CA LEU A 224 -1.66 -1.31 -2.93
C LEU A 224 -1.63 -2.85 -2.86
N CYS A 225 -1.29 -3.55 -3.94
CA CYS A 225 -1.35 -5.02 -4.06
C CYS A 225 -2.74 -5.64 -3.83
N LEU A 226 -3.81 -4.86 -3.96
CA LEU A 226 -5.19 -5.35 -3.88
C LEU A 226 -5.64 -6.01 -5.18
N ILE A 227 -5.00 -5.66 -6.29
CA ILE A 227 -5.13 -6.31 -7.61
C ILE A 227 -3.75 -6.53 -8.23
N GLU A 228 -3.67 -7.38 -9.24
CA GLU A 228 -2.49 -7.57 -10.08
C GLU A 228 -2.88 -7.33 -11.55
N LYS A 229 -2.14 -6.46 -12.22
CA LYS A 229 -2.29 -6.21 -13.65
C LYS A 229 -1.24 -6.99 -14.43
N THR A 230 -1.69 -7.89 -15.29
CA THR A 230 -0.84 -8.66 -16.19
C THR A 230 -1.16 -8.33 -17.66
N ILE A 231 -0.12 -8.14 -18.47
CA ILE A 231 -0.30 -7.95 -19.91
C ILE A 231 -0.30 -9.32 -20.56
N ILE A 232 -1.43 -9.69 -21.14
CA ILE A 232 -1.59 -10.92 -21.93
C ILE A 232 -1.66 -10.58 -23.42
N THR A 233 -1.15 -11.48 -24.25
CA THR A 233 -1.32 -11.37 -25.72
C THR A 233 -2.33 -12.40 -26.15
N GLU A 234 -3.47 -11.94 -26.66
CA GLU A 234 -4.53 -12.78 -27.19
C GLU A 234 -4.60 -12.66 -28.73
N MET A 235 -4.93 -13.75 -29.37
CA MET A 235 -5.15 -13.76 -30.84
C MET A 235 -6.59 -13.36 -31.09
N GLU A 236 -6.80 -12.21 -31.69
CA GLU A 236 -8.12 -11.76 -32.15
C GLU A 236 -8.14 -11.66 -33.68
N ASN A 237 -8.93 -12.50 -34.30
CA ASN A 237 -8.99 -12.63 -35.80
C ASN A 237 -7.62 -12.87 -36.44
N GLY A 238 -6.76 -13.69 -35.80
CA GLY A 238 -5.41 -13.97 -36.30
C GLY A 238 -4.37 -12.87 -36.07
N ILE A 239 -4.72 -11.77 -35.37
CA ILE A 239 -3.81 -10.66 -35.04
C ILE A 239 -3.54 -10.69 -33.55
N PRO A 240 -2.26 -10.68 -33.11
CA PRO A 240 -1.92 -10.62 -31.69
C PRO A 240 -2.26 -9.23 -31.13
N ARG A 241 -3.13 -9.20 -30.12
CA ARG A 241 -3.49 -7.97 -29.37
C ARG A 241 -3.06 -8.10 -27.92
N LYS A 242 -2.42 -7.04 -27.41
CA LYS A 242 -2.08 -6.94 -25.99
C LYS A 242 -3.32 -6.46 -25.23
N ARG A 243 -3.70 -7.22 -24.20
CA ARG A 243 -4.76 -6.84 -23.24
C ARG A 243 -4.21 -6.85 -21.84
N THR A 244 -4.73 -5.98 -21.01
CA THR A 244 -4.44 -6.00 -19.58
C THR A 244 -5.48 -6.86 -18.89
N LYS A 245 -5.03 -7.98 -18.33
CA LYS A 245 -5.85 -8.81 -17.43
C LYS A 245 -5.65 -8.29 -16.01
N ILE A 246 -6.76 -8.14 -15.29
CA ILE A 246 -6.78 -7.67 -13.91
C ILE A 246 -7.22 -8.85 -13.04
N ASN A 247 -6.37 -9.26 -12.11
CA ASN A 247 -6.67 -10.33 -11.18
C ASN A 247 -6.80 -9.72 -9.77
N PRO A 248 -7.86 -10.02 -9.02
CA PRO A 248 -7.95 -9.59 -7.62
C PRO A 248 -6.96 -10.39 -6.77
N ASN A 249 -6.28 -9.70 -5.86
CA ASN A 249 -5.37 -10.28 -4.85
C ASN A 249 -5.97 -10.22 -3.44
N VAL A 250 -7.24 -9.90 -3.33
CA VAL A 250 -7.98 -9.74 -2.08
C VAL A 250 -9.18 -10.67 -2.07
N ASP A 251 -9.52 -11.15 -0.87
CA ASP A 251 -10.72 -11.98 -0.68
C ASP A 251 -11.98 -11.12 -0.93
N LYS A 252 -12.87 -11.66 -1.76
CA LYS A 252 -14.16 -11.05 -2.10
C LYS A 252 -14.97 -10.69 -0.85
N GLU A 253 -14.99 -11.56 0.15
CA GLU A 253 -15.74 -11.35 1.38
C GLU A 253 -15.26 -10.10 2.13
N VAL A 254 -13.95 -9.83 2.13
CA VAL A 254 -13.37 -8.65 2.78
C VAL A 254 -13.85 -7.36 2.12
N VAL A 255 -13.97 -7.36 0.78
CA VAL A 255 -14.47 -6.20 0.02
C VAL A 255 -15.96 -6.00 0.26
N LEU A 256 -16.73 -7.08 0.30
CA LEU A 256 -18.17 -7.06 0.57
C LEU A 256 -18.49 -6.56 1.98
N ASP A 257 -17.76 -7.04 2.99
CA ASP A 257 -17.90 -6.58 4.37
C ASP A 257 -17.77 -5.05 4.46
N GLU A 258 -16.77 -4.47 3.81
CA GLU A 258 -16.55 -3.02 3.84
C GLU A 258 -17.66 -2.24 3.12
N LEU A 259 -18.18 -2.74 1.99
CA LEU A 259 -19.33 -2.13 1.31
C LEU A 259 -20.55 -2.09 2.21
N VAL A 260 -20.82 -3.19 2.93
CA VAL A 260 -21.94 -3.28 3.89
C VAL A 260 -21.74 -2.29 5.04
N ILE A 261 -20.53 -2.21 5.61
CA ILE A 261 -20.20 -1.27 6.71
C ILE A 261 -20.48 0.18 6.28
N ARG A 262 -20.20 0.54 5.02
CA ARG A 262 -20.48 1.87 4.48
C ARG A 262 -21.91 2.11 4.02
N GLY A 263 -22.78 1.10 4.16
CA GLY A 263 -24.17 1.19 3.70
C GLY A 263 -24.33 1.15 2.18
N LEU A 264 -23.28 0.75 1.44
CA LEU A 264 -23.29 0.56 -0.02
C LEU A 264 -23.84 -0.84 -0.33
N ARG A 265 -25.15 -1.05 -0.12
CA ARG A 265 -25.79 -2.36 -0.28
C ARG A 265 -26.00 -2.69 -1.75
N LEU A 266 -25.81 -3.97 -2.08
CA LEU A 266 -26.04 -4.55 -3.40
C LEU A 266 -27.28 -5.46 -3.32
N SER A 267 -28.22 -5.32 -4.23
CA SER A 267 -29.55 -5.98 -4.19
C SER A 267 -29.53 -7.50 -4.39
N ASN A 268 -28.35 -8.11 -4.58
CA ASN A 268 -28.20 -9.56 -4.77
C ASN A 268 -27.40 -10.24 -3.64
N GLN A 269 -27.48 -9.72 -2.43
CA GLN A 269 -26.96 -10.38 -1.22
C GLN A 269 -28.05 -10.86 -0.32
#